data_8932c6ea10ee11cadf254bff9f031692
#
_entry.id   8932c6ea10ee11cadf254bff9f031692
#
_cell.length_a   1.000
_cell.length_b   1.000
_cell.length_c   1.000
_cell.angle_alpha   90.00
_cell.angle_beta   90.00
_cell.angle_gamma   90.00
#
_symmetry.space_group_name_H-M   'P 1'
#
loop_
_entity.id
_entity.type
_entity.pdbx_description
1 polymer ?
#
loop_
_entity_poly.entity_id
_entity_poly.type
_entity_poly.pdbx_seq_one_letter_code
_entity_poly.pdbx_strand_id
1 'polypeptide(L)'
;MYKFATHKDTNFFYTYKFYTFSVLTTKENILAIAKKTILSESESIAKLADFIDESFIKATQAIYDCKGRLVVTGIGKSAIIAQKIVATMNSTGTPSLFLHASEAIHGDLGMVQKDDIVICISKSGNSPEI
;
A
#
# COMPACT_ATOMS: atom_id res chain seq x y z
N MET A 1 -4.20 10.34 12.57
CA MET A 1 -5.41 11.14 12.83
C MET A 1 -5.15 12.54 12.31
N TYR A 2 -5.66 12.87 11.12
CA TYR A 2 -5.51 14.22 10.57
C TYR A 2 -6.66 15.07 11.10
N LYS A 3 -6.37 16.07 11.97
CA LYS A 3 -7.33 17.11 12.30
C LYS A 3 -7.30 18.14 11.17
N PHE A 4 -8.43 18.34 10.51
CA PHE A 4 -8.62 19.52 9.67
C PHE A 4 -8.74 20.72 10.61
N ALA A 5 -7.79 21.64 10.51
CA ALA A 5 -7.81 22.87 11.27
C ALA A 5 -8.91 23.79 10.73
N THR A 6 -9.76 24.30 11.60
CA THR A 6 -10.69 25.38 11.26
C THR A 6 -9.91 26.69 11.10
N HIS A 7 -10.50 27.68 10.47
CA HIS A 7 -9.92 28.99 10.08
C HIS A 7 -9.15 29.74 11.19
N LYS A 8 -9.23 29.30 12.45
CA LYS A 8 -8.50 29.89 13.58
C LYS A 8 -7.10 29.28 13.84
N ASP A 9 -6.76 28.15 13.19
CA ASP A 9 -5.53 27.40 13.45
C ASP A 9 -4.47 27.59 12.33
N THR A 10 -4.67 28.55 11.41
CA THR A 10 -3.76 28.80 10.30
C THR A 10 -2.34 29.15 10.75
N ASN A 11 -2.18 29.85 11.90
CA ASN A 11 -0.89 30.19 12.44
C ASN A 11 -0.11 28.96 12.97
N PHE A 12 -0.78 27.93 13.48
CA PHE A 12 -0.15 26.70 13.97
C PHE A 12 0.42 25.87 12.81
N PHE A 13 -0.30 25.78 11.69
CA PHE A 13 0.16 25.08 10.49
C PHE A 13 1.35 25.78 9.83
N TYR A 14 1.33 27.10 9.76
CA TYR A 14 2.46 27.87 9.23
C TYR A 14 3.70 27.74 10.12
N THR A 15 3.55 27.77 11.43
CA THR A 15 4.67 27.63 12.38
C THR A 15 5.27 26.23 12.33
N TYR A 16 4.45 25.17 12.24
CA TYR A 16 4.94 23.78 12.14
C TYR A 16 5.64 23.51 10.79
N LYS A 17 5.11 24.05 9.70
CA LYS A 17 5.72 23.95 8.38
C LYS A 17 7.05 24.71 8.29
N PHE A 18 7.14 25.86 8.95
CA PHE A 18 8.39 26.63 9.05
C PHE A 18 9.44 25.93 9.92
N TYR A 19 9.04 25.31 11.02
CA TYR A 19 9.96 24.63 11.92
C TYR A 19 10.55 23.35 11.28
N THR A 20 9.74 22.56 10.62
CA THR A 20 10.22 21.40 9.85
C THR A 20 11.06 21.81 8.65
N PHE A 21 10.72 22.91 8.01
CA PHE A 21 11.48 23.40 6.85
C PHE A 21 12.84 24.00 7.27
N SER A 22 12.92 24.70 8.41
CA SER A 22 14.18 25.29 8.89
C SER A 22 15.18 24.23 9.39
N VAL A 23 14.71 23.11 9.94
CA VAL A 23 15.58 21.98 10.34
C VAL A 23 16.12 21.21 9.12
N LEU A 24 15.39 21.25 7.99
CA LEU A 24 15.78 20.56 6.75
C LEU A 24 16.70 21.41 5.84
N THR A 25 16.95 22.67 6.17
CA THR A 25 17.57 23.62 5.22
C THR A 25 19.10 23.63 5.18
N THR A 26 19.81 22.91 6.03
CA THR A 26 21.24 22.72 5.83
C THR A 26 21.48 21.56 4.87
N LYS A 27 22.38 21.75 3.88
CA LYS A 27 22.75 20.68 2.91
C LYS A 27 23.15 19.39 3.61
N GLU A 28 23.84 19.50 4.73
CA GLU A 28 24.29 18.36 5.56
C GLU A 28 23.13 17.59 6.16
N ASN A 29 22.11 18.28 6.67
CA ASN A 29 20.91 17.64 7.22
C ASN A 29 20.08 16.93 6.14
N ILE A 30 19.96 17.52 4.96
CA ILE A 30 19.24 16.89 3.83
C ILE A 30 19.92 15.57 3.43
N LEU A 31 21.23 15.60 3.24
CA LEU A 31 22.01 14.40 2.88
C LEU A 31 21.97 13.34 3.98
N ALA A 32 22.09 13.74 5.25
CA ALA A 32 22.03 12.81 6.38
C ALA A 32 20.66 12.15 6.49
N ILE A 33 19.58 12.92 6.35
CA ILE A 33 18.20 12.38 6.37
C ILE A 33 17.98 11.43 5.19
N ALA A 34 18.37 11.81 3.98
CA ALA A 34 18.20 10.97 2.80
C ALA A 34 18.92 9.62 2.95
N LYS A 35 20.18 9.63 3.39
CA LYS A 35 20.96 8.40 3.66
C LYS A 35 20.32 7.55 4.75
N LYS A 36 19.89 8.19 5.87
CA LYS A 36 19.23 7.50 6.97
C LYS A 36 17.92 6.82 6.51
N THR A 37 17.12 7.51 5.69
CA THR A 37 15.89 6.95 5.15
C THR A 37 16.18 5.70 4.30
N ILE A 38 17.11 5.79 3.36
CA ILE A 38 17.50 4.65 2.50
C ILE A 38 17.97 3.46 3.33
N LEU A 39 18.82 3.69 4.34
CA LEU A 39 19.30 2.63 5.21
C LEU A 39 18.16 2.00 6.03
N SER A 40 17.26 2.81 6.57
CA SER A 40 16.11 2.32 7.33
C SER A 40 15.14 1.51 6.45
N GLU A 41 14.91 1.94 5.22
CA GLU A 41 14.09 1.19 4.26
C GLU A 41 14.77 -0.13 3.85
N SER A 42 16.08 -0.09 3.59
CA SER A 42 16.87 -1.30 3.27
C SER A 42 16.81 -2.32 4.40
N GLU A 43 16.97 -1.89 5.66
CA GLU A 43 16.85 -2.77 6.83
C GLU A 43 15.42 -3.34 6.94
N SER A 44 14.40 -2.53 6.70
CA SER A 44 13.01 -2.97 6.74
C SER A 44 12.72 -4.02 5.66
N ILE A 45 13.27 -3.85 4.45
CA ILE A 45 13.15 -4.83 3.37
C ILE A 45 13.89 -6.12 3.73
N ALA A 46 15.10 -6.03 4.28
CA ALA A 46 15.86 -7.22 4.69
C ALA A 46 15.09 -8.07 5.71
N LYS A 47 14.40 -7.43 6.66
CA LYS A 47 13.58 -8.12 7.66
C LYS A 47 12.37 -8.84 7.06
N LEU A 48 11.92 -8.50 5.84
CA LEU A 48 10.83 -9.23 5.19
C LEU A 48 11.19 -10.71 4.93
N ALA A 49 12.48 -11.04 4.80
CA ALA A 49 12.91 -12.42 4.61
C ALA A 49 12.46 -13.33 5.77
N ASP A 50 12.37 -12.79 6.99
CA ASP A 50 11.95 -13.52 8.19
C ASP A 50 10.46 -13.90 8.18
N PHE A 51 9.67 -13.28 7.30
CA PHE A 51 8.23 -13.54 7.13
C PHE A 51 7.92 -14.48 5.96
N ILE A 52 8.94 -14.92 5.21
CA ILE A 52 8.76 -15.86 4.10
C ILE A 52 8.72 -17.28 4.66
N ASP A 53 7.53 -17.84 4.73
CA ASP A 53 7.23 -19.13 5.33
C ASP A 53 6.34 -20.00 4.42
N GLU A 54 5.82 -21.10 4.96
CA GLU A 54 4.90 -22.00 4.27
C GLU A 54 3.62 -21.32 3.76
N SER A 55 3.16 -20.26 4.42
CA SER A 55 1.97 -19.52 3.96
C SER A 55 2.26 -18.75 2.67
N PHE A 56 3.48 -18.22 2.54
CA PHE A 56 3.93 -17.58 1.30
C PHE A 56 3.99 -18.58 0.14
N ILE A 57 4.52 -19.80 0.39
CA ILE A 57 4.57 -20.86 -0.62
C ILE A 57 3.16 -21.22 -1.08
N LYS A 58 2.22 -21.43 -0.15
CA LYS A 58 0.82 -21.75 -0.46
C LYS A 58 0.14 -20.65 -1.28
N ALA A 59 0.34 -19.39 -0.89
CA ALA A 59 -0.23 -18.26 -1.62
C ALA A 59 0.34 -18.16 -3.06
N THR A 60 1.65 -18.32 -3.20
CA THR A 60 2.30 -18.29 -4.51
C THR A 60 1.83 -19.43 -5.40
N GLN A 61 1.73 -20.66 -4.86
CA GLN A 61 1.24 -21.83 -5.60
C GLN A 61 -0.22 -21.64 -6.02
N ALA A 62 -1.07 -21.11 -5.13
CA ALA A 62 -2.47 -20.84 -5.47
C ALA A 62 -2.57 -19.85 -6.64
N ILE A 63 -1.78 -18.77 -6.63
CA ILE A 63 -1.74 -17.79 -7.74
C ILE A 63 -1.27 -18.46 -9.03
N TYR A 64 -0.22 -19.28 -8.96
CA TYR A 64 0.34 -19.98 -10.12
C TYR A 64 -0.66 -20.95 -10.77
N ASP A 65 -1.43 -21.68 -9.95
CA ASP A 65 -2.42 -22.66 -10.41
C ASP A 65 -3.77 -22.04 -10.79
N CYS A 66 -3.95 -20.74 -10.55
CA CYS A 66 -5.19 -20.01 -10.80
C CYS A 66 -5.61 -20.10 -12.27
N LYS A 67 -6.87 -20.49 -12.51
CA LYS A 67 -7.45 -20.57 -13.87
C LYS A 67 -8.20 -19.30 -14.26
N GLY A 68 -8.54 -18.47 -13.28
CA GLY A 68 -9.14 -17.15 -13.46
C GLY A 68 -8.10 -16.04 -13.43
N ARG A 69 -8.43 -14.94 -12.77
CA ARG A 69 -7.59 -13.76 -12.62
C ARG A 69 -7.15 -13.60 -11.17
N LEU A 70 -6.06 -12.90 -10.98
CA LEU A 70 -5.69 -12.39 -9.67
C LEU A 70 -6.41 -11.05 -9.44
N VAL A 71 -7.38 -11.03 -8.55
CA VAL A 71 -8.08 -9.80 -8.13
C VAL A 71 -7.33 -9.23 -6.93
N VAL A 72 -6.86 -7.99 -7.01
CA VAL A 72 -6.18 -7.33 -5.88
C VAL A 72 -7.02 -6.17 -5.41
N THR A 73 -7.36 -6.16 -4.13
CA THR A 73 -8.22 -5.15 -3.52
C THR A 73 -7.56 -4.45 -2.33
N GLY A 74 -8.03 -3.26 -2.04
CA GLY A 74 -7.60 -2.44 -0.92
C GLY A 74 -8.34 -1.12 -0.89
N ILE A 75 -8.12 -0.34 0.18
CA ILE A 75 -8.71 0.99 0.37
C ILE A 75 -7.62 2.03 0.65
N GLY A 76 -7.85 3.28 0.24
CA GLY A 76 -6.92 4.38 0.47
C GLY A 76 -5.53 4.12 -0.13
N LYS A 77 -4.47 4.22 0.67
CA LYS A 77 -3.09 3.98 0.19
C LYS A 77 -2.87 2.53 -0.24
N SER A 78 -3.54 1.57 0.40
CA SER A 78 -3.49 0.16 0.01
C SER A 78 -4.08 -0.07 -1.38
N ALA A 79 -5.10 0.70 -1.78
CA ALA A 79 -5.66 0.64 -3.14
C ALA A 79 -4.63 1.06 -4.20
N ILE A 80 -3.82 2.10 -3.93
CA ILE A 80 -2.75 2.54 -4.84
C ILE A 80 -1.69 1.44 -5.02
N ILE A 81 -1.32 0.77 -3.93
CA ILE A 81 -0.40 -0.37 -3.98
C ILE A 81 -1.01 -1.53 -4.77
N ALA A 82 -2.30 -1.84 -4.54
CA ALA A 82 -3.02 -2.87 -5.29
C ALA A 82 -3.02 -2.60 -6.79
N GLN A 83 -3.27 -1.36 -7.22
CA GLN A 83 -3.20 -0.96 -8.64
C GLN A 83 -1.80 -1.18 -9.22
N LYS A 84 -0.73 -0.84 -8.46
CA LYS A 84 0.64 -1.07 -8.91
C LYS A 84 0.95 -2.55 -9.05
N ILE A 85 0.49 -3.39 -8.13
CA ILE A 85 0.66 -4.84 -8.19
C ILE A 85 -0.05 -5.38 -9.44
N VAL A 86 -1.31 -5.02 -9.68
CA VAL A 86 -2.09 -5.43 -10.86
C VAL A 86 -1.38 -5.04 -12.16
N ALA A 87 -0.91 -3.80 -12.26
CA ALA A 87 -0.17 -3.34 -13.44
C ALA A 87 1.09 -4.16 -13.69
N THR A 88 1.81 -4.52 -12.62
CA THR A 88 3.01 -5.36 -12.71
C THR A 88 2.67 -6.79 -13.12
N MET A 89 1.66 -7.41 -12.49
CA MET A 89 1.22 -8.78 -12.81
C MET A 89 0.77 -8.89 -14.26
N ASN A 90 -0.02 -7.95 -14.76
CA ASN A 90 -0.44 -7.92 -16.17
C ASN A 90 0.75 -7.78 -17.13
N SER A 91 1.75 -6.96 -16.77
CA SER A 91 2.94 -6.79 -17.61
C SER A 91 3.87 -8.01 -17.62
N THR A 92 3.75 -8.90 -16.64
CA THR A 92 4.53 -10.13 -16.51
C THR A 92 3.76 -11.41 -16.88
N GLY A 93 2.54 -11.26 -17.42
CA GLY A 93 1.75 -12.37 -17.97
C GLY A 93 0.79 -13.04 -16.99
N THR A 94 0.58 -12.49 -15.80
CA THR A 94 -0.44 -12.95 -14.84
C THR A 94 -1.69 -12.09 -14.98
N PRO A 95 -2.81 -12.59 -15.57
CA PRO A 95 -4.04 -11.82 -15.72
C PRO A 95 -4.56 -11.34 -14.37
N SER A 96 -4.67 -10.02 -14.20
CA SER A 96 -5.01 -9.44 -12.91
C SER A 96 -6.00 -8.29 -13.04
N LEU A 97 -6.83 -8.09 -12.01
CA LEU A 97 -7.86 -7.07 -11.92
C LEU A 97 -7.72 -6.31 -10.59
N PHE A 98 -7.78 -4.99 -10.65
CA PHE A 98 -7.92 -4.16 -9.46
C PHE A 98 -9.41 -3.97 -9.13
N LEU A 99 -9.77 -4.19 -7.86
CA LEU A 99 -11.09 -3.94 -7.31
C LEU A 99 -10.96 -3.03 -6.09
N HIS A 100 -11.52 -1.82 -6.15
CA HIS A 100 -11.51 -0.92 -5.00
C HIS A 100 -12.46 -1.46 -3.92
N ALA A 101 -11.99 -1.60 -2.67
CA ALA A 101 -12.79 -2.24 -1.62
C ALA A 101 -14.11 -1.53 -1.34
N SER A 102 -14.18 -0.20 -1.41
CA SER A 102 -15.45 0.52 -1.24
C SER A 102 -16.43 0.29 -2.40
N GLU A 103 -15.93 0.17 -3.64
CA GLU A 103 -16.80 -0.10 -4.79
C GLU A 103 -17.33 -1.53 -4.78
N ALA A 104 -16.53 -2.46 -4.25
CA ALA A 104 -16.95 -3.85 -4.04
C ALA A 104 -18.25 -3.93 -3.22
N ILE A 105 -18.35 -3.17 -2.12
CA ILE A 105 -19.54 -3.12 -1.25
C ILE A 105 -20.74 -2.53 -2.00
N HIS A 106 -20.50 -1.63 -2.94
CA HIS A 106 -21.55 -0.93 -3.69
C HIS A 106 -21.95 -1.62 -5.00
N GLY A 107 -21.44 -2.81 -5.27
CA GLY A 107 -21.91 -3.64 -6.39
C GLY A 107 -20.80 -4.26 -7.25
N ASP A 108 -19.58 -3.71 -7.25
CA ASP A 108 -18.50 -4.19 -8.10
C ASP A 108 -17.96 -5.58 -7.69
N LEU A 109 -18.39 -6.12 -6.54
CA LEU A 109 -18.08 -7.50 -6.14
C LEU A 109 -18.51 -8.51 -7.21
N GLY A 110 -19.54 -8.21 -8.00
CA GLY A 110 -19.96 -9.02 -9.15
C GLY A 110 -18.91 -9.17 -10.25
N MET A 111 -17.84 -8.37 -10.25
CA MET A 111 -16.72 -8.53 -11.19
C MET A 111 -15.85 -9.74 -10.86
N VAL A 112 -15.88 -10.24 -9.62
CA VAL A 112 -15.11 -11.40 -9.18
C VAL A 112 -15.78 -12.65 -9.69
N GLN A 113 -15.02 -13.49 -10.40
CA GLN A 113 -15.51 -14.72 -11.00
C GLN A 113 -15.15 -15.94 -10.12
N LYS A 114 -15.83 -17.04 -10.36
CA LYS A 114 -15.69 -18.29 -9.57
C LYS A 114 -14.25 -18.81 -9.49
N ASP A 115 -13.47 -18.64 -10.57
CA ASP A 115 -12.11 -19.18 -10.65
C ASP A 115 -11.04 -18.12 -10.36
N ASP A 116 -11.45 -16.91 -9.95
CA ASP A 116 -10.54 -15.85 -9.54
C ASP A 116 -9.99 -16.09 -8.13
N ILE A 117 -8.79 -15.60 -7.86
CA ILE A 117 -8.20 -15.52 -6.52
C ILE A 117 -8.17 -14.06 -6.09
N VAL A 118 -8.52 -13.79 -4.84
CA VAL A 118 -8.56 -12.43 -4.30
C VAL A 118 -7.43 -12.22 -3.28
N ILE A 119 -6.65 -11.15 -3.46
CA ILE A 119 -5.70 -10.64 -2.47
C ILE A 119 -6.25 -9.34 -1.87
N CYS A 120 -6.47 -9.34 -0.56
CA CYS A 120 -6.88 -8.16 0.20
C CYS A 120 -5.67 -7.50 0.86
N ILE A 121 -5.39 -6.24 0.54
CA ILE A 121 -4.30 -5.47 1.15
C ILE A 121 -4.87 -4.57 2.24
N SER A 122 -4.59 -4.91 3.50
CA SER A 122 -5.01 -4.12 4.67
C SER A 122 -3.88 -4.02 5.68
N LYS A 123 -3.66 -2.81 6.23
CA LYS A 123 -2.65 -2.61 7.28
C LYS A 123 -3.08 -3.21 8.61
N SER A 124 -4.35 -3.07 8.97
CA SER A 124 -4.91 -3.54 10.27
C SER A 124 -5.57 -4.90 10.19
N GLY A 125 -5.96 -5.33 8.99
CA GLY A 125 -6.81 -6.51 8.80
C GLY A 125 -8.27 -6.34 9.26
N ASN A 126 -8.63 -5.15 9.76
CA ASN A 126 -9.94 -4.87 10.37
C ASN A 126 -10.71 -3.74 9.65
N SER A 127 -10.41 -3.48 8.39
CA SER A 127 -11.19 -2.50 7.62
C SER A 127 -12.56 -3.11 7.30
N PRO A 128 -13.67 -2.41 7.61
CA PRO A 128 -15.03 -2.94 7.36
C PRO A 128 -15.30 -3.27 5.89
N GLU A 129 -14.57 -2.62 5.00
CA GLU A 129 -14.69 -2.76 3.54
C GLU A 129 -13.86 -3.93 2.99
N ILE A 130 -13.04 -4.58 3.81
CA ILE A 130 -12.17 -5.71 3.49
C ILE A 130 -12.48 -6.89 4.41
#